data_2cffba87d98ed6b290cb273594bb96bd
#
_entry.id   2cffba87d98ed6b290cb273594bb96bd
#
_cell.length_a   1.000
_cell.length_b   1.000
_cell.length_c   1.000
_cell.angle_alpha   90.00
_cell.angle_beta   90.00
_cell.angle_gamma   90.00
#
_symmetry.space_group_name_H-M   'P 1'
#
loop_
_entity.id
_entity.type
_entity.pdbx_description
1 polymer ?
#
loop_
_entity_poly.entity_id
_entity_poly.type
_entity_poly.pdbx_seq_one_letter_code
_entity_poly.pdbx_strand_id
1 'polypeptide(L)'
;MRHPHHYKISVALAISAGAWGIYWLPQRFLEDGGLTGGWGTISQMIIGTLILLPIAIWRFSKKRDTGFELPAMGILIGGGFICYALSFLLTDVVRALIMFYMTPVWTTIFEIIFLKKKHGWQRILSLSLALGGLWVVFGQGGKIPLPENAGDWIALLGGVMFAGGMIRLEVIKTDGVFPIIFGFFFYGTLFNIVAGFLLVDYLGETPPIESFIPMAMFLIVLSLFYFIPTGIVILWAPSKLGAGLCSILFLTEIVVGVVSSSILTDEPFGWREIVGSSMIILGGILAVVLAPKEEEKVTA
;
A
#
# COMPACT_ATOMS: atom_id res chain seq x y z
N MET A 1 -0.19 -13.51 27.73
CA MET A 1 -1.28 -13.07 26.84
C MET A 1 -0.86 -11.73 26.27
N ARG A 2 -0.91 -11.52 24.94
CA ARG A 2 -0.62 -10.23 24.33
C ARG A 2 -1.65 -9.21 24.75
N HIS A 3 -1.23 -7.94 24.87
CA HIS A 3 -2.18 -6.85 25.14
C HIS A 3 -3.31 -6.90 24.10
N PRO A 4 -4.58 -6.85 24.52
CA PRO A 4 -5.73 -6.89 23.63
C PRO A 4 -5.69 -5.79 22.53
N HIS A 5 -4.92 -4.73 22.76
CA HIS A 5 -4.68 -3.67 21.79
C HIS A 5 -3.91 -4.12 20.52
N HIS A 6 -2.86 -4.94 20.68
CA HIS A 6 -2.05 -5.41 19.54
C HIS A 6 -2.90 -6.22 18.56
N TYR A 7 -3.74 -7.11 19.08
CA TYR A 7 -4.63 -7.93 18.25
C TYR A 7 -5.69 -7.07 17.54
N LYS A 8 -6.29 -6.11 18.22
CA LYS A 8 -7.29 -5.20 17.62
C LYS A 8 -6.70 -4.38 16.47
N ILE A 9 -5.48 -3.86 16.63
CA ILE A 9 -4.80 -3.10 15.58
C ILE A 9 -4.47 -4.00 14.39
N SER A 10 -4.02 -5.24 14.63
CA SER A 10 -3.74 -6.20 13.55
C SER A 10 -4.99 -6.53 12.73
N VAL A 11 -6.13 -6.74 13.40
CA VAL A 11 -7.43 -6.97 12.74
C VAL A 11 -7.87 -5.73 11.96
N ALA A 12 -7.79 -4.55 12.56
CA ALA A 12 -8.14 -3.30 11.88
C ALA A 12 -7.28 -3.08 10.64
N LEU A 13 -5.98 -3.38 10.73
CA LEU A 13 -5.06 -3.30 9.60
C LEU A 13 -5.43 -4.31 8.50
N ALA A 14 -5.68 -5.58 8.85
CA ALA A 14 -6.07 -6.59 7.89
C ALA A 14 -7.39 -6.24 7.17
N ILE A 15 -8.38 -5.68 7.90
CA ILE A 15 -9.62 -5.19 7.30
C ILE A 15 -9.34 -4.01 6.36
N SER A 16 -8.53 -3.05 6.78
CA SER A 16 -8.20 -1.88 5.96
C SER A 16 -7.40 -2.25 4.71
N ALA A 17 -6.43 -3.16 4.84
CA ALA A 17 -5.69 -3.71 3.70
C ALA A 17 -6.61 -4.53 2.78
N GLY A 18 -7.48 -5.39 3.36
CA GLY A 18 -8.47 -6.13 2.58
C GLY A 18 -9.43 -5.22 1.82
N ALA A 19 -9.84 -4.09 2.42
CA ALA A 19 -10.65 -3.10 1.72
C ALA A 19 -9.96 -2.62 0.42
N TRP A 20 -8.65 -2.40 0.44
CA TRP A 20 -7.89 -2.04 -0.77
C TRP A 20 -7.93 -3.13 -1.86
N GLY A 21 -8.16 -4.38 -1.50
CA GLY A 21 -8.40 -5.46 -2.47
C GLY A 21 -9.64 -5.25 -3.34
N ILE A 22 -10.60 -4.42 -2.91
CA ILE A 22 -11.79 -4.06 -3.69
C ILE A 22 -11.55 -2.78 -4.51
N TYR A 23 -10.38 -2.16 -4.41
CA TYR A 23 -10.06 -0.89 -5.06
C TYR A 23 -10.18 -0.93 -6.60
N TRP A 24 -10.07 -2.10 -7.21
CA TRP A 24 -10.29 -2.27 -8.65
C TRP A 24 -11.70 -1.86 -9.11
N LEU A 25 -12.72 -1.97 -8.25
CA LEU A 25 -14.09 -1.53 -8.57
C LEU A 25 -14.20 -0.02 -8.78
N PRO A 26 -13.79 0.84 -7.81
CA PRO A 26 -13.79 2.28 -8.05
C PRO A 26 -12.87 2.69 -9.19
N GLN A 27 -11.76 1.99 -9.46
CA GLN A 27 -10.92 2.27 -10.62
C GLN A 27 -11.66 2.02 -11.95
N ARG A 28 -12.36 0.89 -12.08
CA ARG A 28 -13.22 0.63 -13.24
C ARG A 28 -14.27 1.72 -13.43
N PHE A 29 -14.92 2.12 -12.34
CA PHE A 29 -15.92 3.18 -12.40
C PHE A 29 -15.33 4.52 -12.89
N LEU A 30 -14.10 4.84 -12.47
CA LEU A 30 -13.39 6.04 -12.95
C LEU A 30 -13.04 5.93 -14.44
N GLU A 31 -12.60 4.76 -14.90
CA GLU A 31 -12.32 4.48 -16.32
C GLU A 31 -13.57 4.59 -17.17
N ASP A 32 -14.68 3.99 -16.76
CA ASP A 32 -15.98 4.07 -17.42
C ASP A 32 -16.50 5.51 -17.45
N GLY A 33 -16.16 6.33 -16.43
CA GLY A 33 -16.45 7.75 -16.34
C GLY A 33 -15.51 8.64 -17.18
N GLY A 34 -14.57 8.04 -17.92
CA GLY A 34 -13.65 8.74 -18.83
C GLY A 34 -12.32 9.16 -18.22
N LEU A 35 -12.01 8.76 -16.97
CA LEU A 35 -10.69 8.94 -16.36
C LEU A 35 -9.81 7.70 -16.62
N THR A 36 -9.48 7.47 -17.88
CA THR A 36 -8.74 6.30 -18.35
C THR A 36 -7.25 6.36 -18.00
N GLY A 37 -6.58 5.22 -18.05
CA GLY A 37 -5.14 5.09 -17.83
C GLY A 37 -4.70 5.61 -16.45
N GLY A 38 -3.70 6.50 -16.41
CA GLY A 38 -3.17 7.08 -15.17
C GLY A 38 -4.04 8.18 -14.54
N TRP A 39 -5.05 8.71 -15.27
CA TRP A 39 -5.83 9.88 -14.83
C TRP A 39 -6.68 9.62 -13.60
N GLY A 40 -7.19 8.40 -13.42
CA GLY A 40 -7.92 8.01 -12.21
C GLY A 40 -7.05 8.18 -10.94
N THR A 41 -5.84 7.63 -10.95
CA THR A 41 -4.89 7.72 -9.84
C THR A 41 -4.41 9.15 -9.58
N ILE A 42 -4.14 9.91 -10.65
CA ILE A 42 -3.75 11.33 -10.57
C ILE A 42 -4.86 12.14 -9.87
N SER A 43 -6.08 12.00 -10.35
CA SER A 43 -7.25 12.72 -9.81
C SER A 43 -7.50 12.36 -8.34
N GLN A 44 -7.36 11.10 -7.97
CA GLN A 44 -7.48 10.61 -6.61
C GLN A 44 -6.47 11.27 -5.66
N MET A 45 -5.19 11.34 -6.04
CA MET A 45 -4.14 11.96 -5.22
C MET A 45 -4.37 13.46 -5.06
N ILE A 46 -4.75 14.15 -6.14
CA ILE A 46 -5.07 15.57 -6.11
C ILE A 46 -6.28 15.85 -5.20
N ILE A 47 -7.38 15.13 -5.37
CA ILE A 47 -8.60 15.34 -4.56
C ILE A 47 -8.32 15.03 -3.08
N GLY A 48 -7.62 13.94 -2.77
CA GLY A 48 -7.22 13.65 -1.39
C GLY A 48 -6.35 14.75 -0.78
N THR A 49 -5.41 15.30 -1.56
CA THR A 49 -4.59 16.45 -1.14
C THR A 49 -5.45 17.68 -0.88
N LEU A 50 -6.35 18.03 -1.81
CA LEU A 50 -7.21 19.22 -1.69
C LEU A 50 -8.16 19.14 -0.50
N ILE A 51 -8.70 17.96 -0.19
CA ILE A 51 -9.55 17.73 0.99
C ILE A 51 -8.78 17.99 2.30
N LEU A 52 -7.54 17.53 2.37
CA LEU A 52 -6.72 17.64 3.57
C LEU A 52 -5.98 18.98 3.69
N LEU A 53 -5.83 19.73 2.58
CA LEU A 53 -5.06 20.96 2.50
C LEU A 53 -5.51 22.07 3.49
N PRO A 54 -6.80 22.36 3.67
CA PRO A 54 -7.22 23.40 4.63
C PRO A 54 -6.78 23.06 6.07
N ILE A 55 -6.90 21.80 6.46
CA ILE A 55 -6.45 21.33 7.78
C ILE A 55 -4.92 21.40 7.88
N ALA A 56 -4.20 21.08 6.80
CA ALA A 56 -2.75 21.18 6.76
C ALA A 56 -2.28 22.62 6.92
N ILE A 57 -2.84 23.56 6.17
CA ILE A 57 -2.54 25.01 6.29
C ILE A 57 -2.77 25.49 7.72
N TRP A 58 -3.91 25.15 8.31
CA TRP A 58 -4.24 25.53 9.68
C TRP A 58 -3.27 24.94 10.71
N ARG A 59 -2.89 23.66 10.58
CA ARG A 59 -1.96 23.00 11.51
C ARG A 59 -0.55 23.55 11.37
N PHE A 60 -0.03 23.64 10.15
CA PHE A 60 1.36 24.05 9.90
C PHE A 60 1.57 25.55 10.14
N SER A 61 0.52 26.39 10.04
CA SER A 61 0.62 27.80 10.47
C SER A 61 0.89 27.96 11.97
N LYS A 62 0.51 26.96 12.78
CA LYS A 62 0.70 27.00 14.24
C LYS A 62 1.99 26.31 14.71
N LYS A 63 2.61 25.46 13.88
CA LYS A 63 3.83 24.71 14.18
C LYS A 63 4.88 24.99 13.11
N ARG A 64 6.05 25.47 13.53
CA ARG A 64 7.16 25.82 12.63
C ARG A 64 8.13 24.69 12.31
N ASP A 65 8.07 23.55 13.02
CA ASP A 65 9.11 22.52 12.90
C ASP A 65 8.50 21.16 12.54
N THR A 66 8.46 20.87 11.24
CA THR A 66 8.06 19.55 10.73
C THR A 66 9.27 18.66 10.40
N GLY A 67 10.49 19.18 10.50
CA GLY A 67 11.72 18.44 10.19
C GLY A 67 11.76 17.81 8.78
N PHE A 68 12.88 17.21 8.42
CA PHE A 68 13.04 16.48 7.14
C PHE A 68 12.33 15.12 7.12
N GLU A 69 11.91 14.60 8.27
CA GLU A 69 11.34 13.26 8.39
C GLU A 69 9.99 13.08 7.68
N LEU A 70 9.10 14.06 7.76
CA LEU A 70 7.79 14.00 7.10
C LEU A 70 7.91 14.03 5.56
N PRO A 71 8.70 14.94 4.95
CA PRO A 71 8.97 14.88 3.51
C PRO A 71 9.57 13.56 3.08
N ALA A 72 10.60 13.07 3.76
CA ALA A 72 11.25 11.81 3.42
C ALA A 72 10.29 10.61 3.45
N MET A 73 9.46 10.53 4.50
CA MET A 73 8.43 9.50 4.63
C MET A 73 7.35 9.64 3.53
N GLY A 74 6.84 10.84 3.30
CA GLY A 74 5.81 11.09 2.28
C GLY A 74 6.29 10.76 0.87
N ILE A 75 7.55 11.09 0.53
CA ILE A 75 8.18 10.71 -0.74
C ILE A 75 8.28 9.18 -0.85
N LEU A 76 8.71 8.49 0.19
CA LEU A 76 8.87 7.04 0.15
C LEU A 76 7.52 6.33 0.01
N ILE A 77 6.51 6.69 0.80
CA ILE A 77 5.21 6.02 0.76
C ILE A 77 4.37 6.49 -0.43
N GLY A 78 4.23 7.80 -0.62
CA GLY A 78 3.48 8.37 -1.74
C GLY A 78 4.11 8.00 -3.08
N GLY A 79 5.43 8.19 -3.22
CA GLY A 79 6.15 7.81 -4.42
C GLY A 79 6.15 6.31 -4.68
N GLY A 80 6.30 5.48 -3.63
CA GLY A 80 6.19 4.02 -3.73
C GLY A 80 4.82 3.57 -4.24
N PHE A 81 3.74 4.16 -3.72
CA PHE A 81 2.38 3.90 -4.21
C PHE A 81 2.19 4.32 -5.67
N ILE A 82 2.74 5.48 -6.07
CA ILE A 82 2.62 5.94 -7.45
C ILE A 82 3.44 5.09 -8.40
N CYS A 83 4.65 4.66 -8.02
CA CYS A 83 5.42 3.68 -8.81
C CYS A 83 4.62 2.39 -9.01
N TYR A 84 3.95 1.90 -7.98
CA TYR A 84 3.06 0.74 -8.08
C TYR A 84 1.91 0.99 -9.06
N ALA A 85 1.18 2.10 -8.91
CA ALA A 85 0.06 2.42 -9.79
C ALA A 85 0.48 2.61 -11.26
N LEU A 86 1.62 3.28 -11.50
CA LEU A 86 2.16 3.49 -12.86
C LEU A 86 2.68 2.20 -13.50
N SER A 87 3.13 1.25 -12.70
CA SER A 87 3.59 -0.03 -13.25
C SER A 87 2.51 -0.78 -14.01
N PHE A 88 1.23 -0.61 -13.64
CA PHE A 88 0.09 -1.21 -14.36
C PHE A 88 -0.09 -0.66 -15.80
N LEU A 89 0.47 0.50 -16.09
CA LEU A 89 0.46 1.06 -17.46
C LEU A 89 1.60 0.50 -18.33
N LEU A 90 2.62 -0.11 -17.71
CA LEU A 90 3.88 -0.47 -18.36
C LEU A 90 4.17 -1.97 -18.36
N THR A 91 3.45 -2.76 -17.58
CA THR A 91 3.58 -4.22 -17.52
C THR A 91 2.25 -4.88 -17.15
N ASP A 92 2.20 -6.21 -17.26
CA ASP A 92 1.02 -6.97 -16.86
C ASP A 92 0.72 -6.81 -15.36
N VAL A 93 -0.57 -6.67 -15.02
CA VAL A 93 -1.05 -6.48 -13.65
C VAL A 93 -0.48 -7.54 -12.69
N VAL A 94 -0.46 -8.82 -13.11
CA VAL A 94 0.07 -9.91 -12.31
C VAL A 94 1.55 -9.73 -12.01
N ARG A 95 2.34 -9.30 -13.00
CA ARG A 95 3.78 -9.03 -12.83
C ARG A 95 4.01 -7.85 -11.89
N ALA A 96 3.27 -6.76 -12.09
CA ALA A 96 3.32 -5.58 -11.23
C ALA A 96 3.01 -5.94 -9.75
N LEU A 97 1.94 -6.72 -9.54
CA LEU A 97 1.57 -7.21 -8.20
C LEU A 97 2.69 -8.03 -7.56
N ILE A 98 3.24 -9.03 -8.26
CA ILE A 98 4.32 -9.88 -7.72
C ILE A 98 5.54 -9.02 -7.35
N MET A 99 5.94 -8.09 -8.22
CA MET A 99 7.12 -7.24 -7.98
C MET A 99 6.90 -6.30 -6.78
N PHE A 100 5.75 -5.65 -6.71
CA PHE A 100 5.43 -4.75 -5.60
C PHE A 100 5.30 -5.51 -4.27
N TYR A 101 4.62 -6.66 -4.27
CA TYR A 101 4.42 -7.46 -3.05
C TYR A 101 5.64 -8.25 -2.59
N MET A 102 6.81 -8.03 -3.20
CA MET A 102 8.09 -8.32 -2.55
C MET A 102 8.37 -7.37 -1.37
N THR A 103 7.51 -6.37 -1.13
CA THR A 103 7.58 -5.43 0.00
C THR A 103 7.88 -6.11 1.36
N PRO A 104 7.26 -7.23 1.77
CA PRO A 104 7.59 -7.88 3.05
C PRO A 104 9.03 -8.39 3.13
N VAL A 105 9.64 -8.77 2.01
CA VAL A 105 11.06 -9.14 1.94
C VAL A 105 11.93 -7.92 2.20
N TRP A 106 11.68 -6.84 1.47
CA TRP A 106 12.41 -5.57 1.62
C TRP A 106 12.27 -5.00 3.02
N THR A 107 11.05 -5.02 3.57
CA THR A 107 10.79 -4.56 4.93
C THR A 107 11.60 -5.39 5.94
N THR A 108 11.64 -6.71 5.79
CA THR A 108 12.41 -7.59 6.68
C THR A 108 13.92 -7.30 6.56
N ILE A 109 14.43 -7.11 5.35
CA ILE A 109 15.83 -6.72 5.12
C ILE A 109 16.13 -5.36 5.78
N PHE A 110 15.25 -4.39 5.60
CA PHE A 110 15.43 -3.06 6.19
C PHE A 110 15.30 -3.06 7.73
N GLU A 111 14.43 -3.90 8.31
CA GLU A 111 14.39 -4.11 9.76
C GLU A 111 15.73 -4.63 10.30
N ILE A 112 16.40 -5.55 9.57
CA ILE A 112 17.72 -6.07 9.96
C ILE A 112 18.79 -4.99 9.82
N ILE A 113 18.82 -4.28 8.68
CA ILE A 113 19.91 -3.32 8.38
C ILE A 113 19.77 -2.04 9.22
N PHE A 114 18.60 -1.42 9.21
CA PHE A 114 18.39 -0.08 9.79
C PHE A 114 17.94 -0.13 11.25
N LEU A 115 17.07 -1.10 11.61
CA LEU A 115 16.57 -1.22 12.99
C LEU A 115 17.31 -2.26 13.80
N LYS A 116 18.28 -2.99 13.18
CA LYS A 116 19.08 -4.04 13.82
C LYS A 116 18.23 -5.12 14.53
N LYS A 117 17.02 -5.35 14.02
CA LYS A 117 16.13 -6.38 14.57
C LYS A 117 16.62 -7.77 14.23
N LYS A 118 16.51 -8.68 15.19
CA LYS A 118 16.77 -10.10 15.00
C LYS A 118 15.43 -10.80 14.74
N HIS A 119 15.34 -11.51 13.62
CA HIS A 119 14.15 -12.29 13.30
C HIS A 119 14.35 -13.77 13.61
N GLY A 120 13.40 -14.35 14.32
CA GLY A 120 13.34 -15.78 14.59
C GLY A 120 12.76 -16.56 13.40
N TRP A 121 12.80 -17.90 13.50
CA TRP A 121 12.24 -18.81 12.49
C TRP A 121 10.74 -18.56 12.24
N GLN A 122 10.02 -18.06 13.25
CA GLN A 122 8.59 -17.74 13.16
C GLN A 122 8.32 -16.67 12.06
N ARG A 123 9.21 -15.67 11.98
CA ARG A 123 9.12 -14.61 10.97
C ARG A 123 9.38 -15.18 9.57
N ILE A 124 10.40 -16.03 9.45
CA ILE A 124 10.73 -16.69 8.17
C ILE A 124 9.58 -17.57 7.71
N LEU A 125 8.98 -18.36 8.61
CA LEU A 125 7.84 -19.21 8.30
C LEU A 125 6.64 -18.39 7.82
N SER A 126 6.25 -17.33 8.55
CA SER A 126 5.13 -16.46 8.17
C SER A 126 5.36 -15.80 6.81
N LEU A 127 6.57 -15.30 6.57
CA LEU A 127 6.96 -14.68 5.30
C LEU A 127 6.95 -15.69 4.15
N SER A 128 7.50 -16.90 4.37
CA SER A 128 7.52 -17.97 3.35
C SER A 128 6.11 -18.42 2.98
N LEU A 129 5.21 -18.56 3.96
CA LEU A 129 3.82 -18.91 3.70
C LEU A 129 3.10 -17.80 2.92
N ALA A 130 3.26 -16.55 3.32
CA ALA A 130 2.59 -15.43 2.67
C ALA A 130 3.07 -15.22 1.23
N LEU A 131 4.39 -15.25 0.99
CA LEU A 131 4.98 -15.14 -0.35
C LEU A 131 4.75 -16.40 -1.19
N GLY A 132 4.78 -17.58 -0.57
CA GLY A 132 4.41 -18.83 -1.22
C GLY A 132 2.96 -18.81 -1.70
N GLY A 133 2.05 -18.26 -0.88
CA GLY A 133 0.66 -18.05 -1.25
C GLY A 133 0.50 -17.08 -2.43
N LEU A 134 1.20 -15.94 -2.39
CA LEU A 134 1.28 -15.02 -3.53
C LEU A 134 1.75 -15.72 -4.81
N TRP A 135 2.79 -16.53 -4.69
CA TRP A 135 3.30 -17.33 -5.80
C TRP A 135 2.29 -18.34 -6.33
N VAL A 136 1.54 -19.02 -5.45
CA VAL A 136 0.51 -19.99 -5.86
C VAL A 136 -0.64 -19.28 -6.59
N VAL A 137 -1.07 -18.11 -6.12
CA VAL A 137 -2.13 -17.32 -6.79
C VAL A 137 -1.69 -16.87 -8.16
N PHE A 138 -0.55 -16.21 -8.27
CA PHE A 138 -0.15 -15.47 -9.47
C PHE A 138 0.94 -16.15 -10.30
N GLY A 139 1.66 -17.14 -9.76
CA GLY A 139 2.79 -17.80 -10.42
C GLY A 139 2.34 -18.71 -11.55
N GLN A 140 2.32 -18.22 -12.79
CA GLN A 140 2.07 -19.03 -13.98
C GLN A 140 3.33 -19.75 -14.44
N GLY A 141 3.25 -21.10 -14.58
CA GLY A 141 4.29 -21.88 -15.22
C GLY A 141 5.57 -22.16 -14.43
N GLY A 142 5.61 -21.89 -13.11
CA GLY A 142 6.72 -22.28 -12.24
C GLY A 142 8.03 -21.49 -12.40
N LYS A 143 8.07 -20.47 -13.24
CA LYS A 143 9.25 -19.58 -13.38
C LYS A 143 9.28 -18.53 -12.26
N ILE A 144 10.46 -18.25 -11.72
CA ILE A 144 10.65 -17.12 -10.80
C ILE A 144 10.47 -15.85 -11.61
N PRO A 145 9.56 -14.94 -11.23
CA PRO A 145 9.37 -13.70 -11.94
C PRO A 145 10.57 -12.78 -11.66
N LEU A 146 11.45 -12.68 -12.61
CA LEU A 146 12.49 -11.66 -12.62
C LEU A 146 11.97 -10.45 -13.39
N PRO A 147 12.42 -9.22 -13.05
CA PRO A 147 12.07 -8.04 -13.82
C PRO A 147 12.56 -8.14 -15.27
N GLU A 148 11.65 -8.03 -16.25
CA GLU A 148 11.93 -8.18 -17.67
C GLU A 148 11.74 -6.87 -18.46
N ASN A 149 10.96 -5.93 -17.92
CA ASN A 149 10.62 -4.66 -18.57
C ASN A 149 10.65 -3.49 -17.57
N ALA A 150 10.49 -2.27 -18.07
CA ALA A 150 10.51 -1.06 -17.26
C ALA A 150 9.41 -1.03 -16.19
N GLY A 151 8.22 -1.55 -16.50
CA GLY A 151 7.09 -1.62 -15.54
C GLY A 151 7.40 -2.52 -14.37
N ASP A 152 8.05 -3.67 -14.58
CA ASP A 152 8.47 -4.57 -13.51
C ASP A 152 9.47 -3.89 -12.56
N TRP A 153 10.46 -3.18 -13.12
CA TRP A 153 11.44 -2.43 -12.33
C TRP A 153 10.80 -1.28 -11.54
N ILE A 154 9.82 -0.59 -12.14
CA ILE A 154 9.08 0.48 -11.46
C ILE A 154 8.22 -0.11 -10.33
N ALA A 155 7.55 -1.25 -10.54
CA ALA A 155 6.80 -1.95 -9.50
C ALA A 155 7.70 -2.38 -8.34
N LEU A 156 8.86 -2.97 -8.65
CA LEU A 156 9.85 -3.38 -7.66
C LEU A 156 10.38 -2.18 -6.87
N LEU A 157 10.71 -1.08 -7.56
CA LEU A 157 11.12 0.18 -6.93
C LEU A 157 10.03 0.70 -6.00
N GLY A 158 8.77 0.65 -6.44
CA GLY A 158 7.60 0.98 -5.62
C GLY A 158 7.56 0.18 -4.32
N GLY A 159 7.76 -1.14 -4.40
CA GLY A 159 7.82 -2.02 -3.23
C GLY A 159 8.98 -1.70 -2.28
N VAL A 160 10.17 -1.40 -2.83
CA VAL A 160 11.35 -0.97 -2.05
C VAL A 160 11.10 0.37 -1.34
N MET A 161 10.58 1.36 -2.06
CA MET A 161 10.24 2.68 -1.51
C MET A 161 9.18 2.55 -0.41
N PHE A 162 8.12 1.80 -0.66
CA PHE A 162 7.05 1.58 0.30
C PHE A 162 7.57 0.89 1.57
N ALA A 163 8.41 -0.14 1.43
CA ALA A 163 9.09 -0.79 2.55
C ALA A 163 9.95 0.19 3.36
N GLY A 164 10.74 1.03 2.70
CA GLY A 164 11.53 2.09 3.34
C GLY A 164 10.67 3.10 4.10
N GLY A 165 9.53 3.49 3.52
CA GLY A 165 8.54 4.33 4.17
C GLY A 165 7.92 3.68 5.40
N MET A 166 7.60 2.39 5.33
CA MET A 166 7.08 1.61 6.46
C MET A 166 8.05 1.58 7.65
N ILE A 167 9.36 1.41 7.37
CA ILE A 167 10.40 1.49 8.40
C ILE A 167 10.44 2.89 9.04
N ARG A 168 10.30 3.95 8.23
CA ARG A 168 10.22 5.32 8.76
C ARG A 168 8.99 5.53 9.62
N LEU A 169 7.82 5.01 9.19
CA LEU A 169 6.58 5.07 9.99
C LEU A 169 6.69 4.35 11.33
N GLU A 170 7.49 3.30 11.42
CA GLU A 170 7.71 2.59 12.68
C GLU A 170 8.47 3.44 13.71
N VAL A 171 9.41 4.27 13.25
CA VAL A 171 10.31 5.00 14.15
C VAL A 171 9.98 6.48 14.29
N ILE A 172 9.20 7.05 13.37
CA ILE A 172 8.90 8.48 13.36
C ILE A 172 8.05 8.89 14.57
N LYS A 173 8.45 10.00 15.18
CA LYS A 173 7.66 10.65 16.23
C LYS A 173 6.89 11.82 15.62
N THR A 174 5.60 11.64 15.43
CA THR A 174 4.71 12.69 14.91
C THR A 174 3.59 13.03 15.87
N ASP A 175 3.09 14.25 15.80
CA ASP A 175 1.90 14.67 16.54
C ASP A 175 0.62 14.16 15.86
N GLY A 176 0.40 12.87 15.98
CA GLY A 176 -0.75 12.20 15.41
C GLY A 176 -0.55 11.74 13.95
N VAL A 177 -1.58 11.14 13.39
CA VAL A 177 -1.54 10.51 12.06
C VAL A 177 -1.79 11.49 10.91
N PHE A 178 -2.34 12.67 11.20
CA PHE A 178 -2.69 13.65 10.16
C PHE A 178 -1.50 14.07 9.27
N PRO A 179 -0.30 14.42 9.82
CA PRO A 179 0.83 14.77 8.96
C PRO A 179 1.24 13.62 8.03
N ILE A 180 1.07 12.38 8.47
CA ILE A 180 1.42 11.19 7.72
C ILE A 180 0.48 11.02 6.53
N ILE A 181 -0.84 11.05 6.76
CA ILE A 181 -1.82 10.88 5.69
C ILE A 181 -1.80 12.05 4.70
N PHE A 182 -1.63 13.28 5.19
CA PHE A 182 -1.45 14.43 4.33
C PHE A 182 -0.18 14.30 3.47
N GLY A 183 0.94 13.89 4.07
CA GLY A 183 2.20 13.65 3.35
C GLY A 183 2.04 12.60 2.25
N PHE A 184 1.33 11.51 2.51
CA PHE A 184 1.03 10.48 1.50
C PHE A 184 0.35 11.08 0.26
N PHE A 185 -0.76 11.79 0.44
CA PHE A 185 -1.48 12.38 -0.69
C PHE A 185 -0.70 13.50 -1.37
N PHE A 186 -0.09 14.40 -0.60
CA PHE A 186 0.65 15.55 -1.13
C PHE A 186 1.86 15.12 -1.96
N TYR A 187 2.73 14.28 -1.40
CA TYR A 187 3.91 13.78 -2.13
C TYR A 187 3.53 12.81 -3.24
N GLY A 188 2.47 12.01 -3.06
CA GLY A 188 1.89 11.22 -4.13
C GLY A 188 1.41 12.08 -5.29
N THR A 189 0.77 13.22 -5.02
CA THR A 189 0.40 14.21 -6.05
C THR A 189 1.62 14.76 -6.78
N LEU A 190 2.67 15.16 -6.05
CA LEU A 190 3.91 15.65 -6.67
C LEU A 190 4.58 14.59 -7.55
N PHE A 191 4.65 13.34 -7.09
CA PHE A 191 5.16 12.23 -7.89
C PHE A 191 4.32 12.01 -9.16
N ASN A 192 2.99 12.05 -9.05
CA ASN A 192 2.10 11.93 -10.21
C ASN A 192 2.31 13.04 -11.23
N ILE A 193 2.50 14.28 -10.78
CA ILE A 193 2.78 15.41 -11.67
C ILE A 193 4.09 15.16 -12.43
N VAL A 194 5.16 14.78 -11.72
CA VAL A 194 6.45 14.47 -12.36
C VAL A 194 6.33 13.28 -13.31
N ALA A 195 5.68 12.20 -12.87
CA ALA A 195 5.46 11.02 -13.70
C ALA A 195 4.60 11.33 -14.93
N GLY A 196 3.59 12.19 -14.79
CA GLY A 196 2.75 12.65 -15.91
C GLY A 196 3.53 13.36 -16.99
N PHE A 197 4.56 14.13 -16.65
CA PHE A 197 5.46 14.73 -17.64
C PHE A 197 6.40 13.72 -18.28
N LEU A 198 6.89 12.73 -17.52
CA LEU A 198 7.84 11.74 -18.01
C LEU A 198 7.20 10.60 -18.82
N LEU A 199 5.94 10.28 -18.52
CA LEU A 199 5.20 9.15 -19.06
C LEU A 199 3.93 9.59 -19.79
N VAL A 200 3.94 10.78 -20.38
CA VAL A 200 2.76 11.36 -21.05
C VAL A 200 2.17 10.42 -22.09
N ASP A 201 3.00 9.68 -22.83
CA ASP A 201 2.57 8.73 -23.86
C ASP A 201 1.85 7.50 -23.28
N TYR A 202 2.00 7.23 -21.99
CA TYR A 202 1.41 6.07 -21.30
C TYR A 202 0.20 6.44 -20.44
N LEU A 203 -0.03 7.73 -20.18
CA LEU A 203 -1.17 8.17 -19.36
C LEU A 203 -2.53 7.99 -20.04
N GLY A 204 -2.52 7.82 -21.36
CA GLY A 204 -3.73 7.87 -22.17
C GLY A 204 -4.13 9.30 -22.56
N GLU A 205 -5.20 9.41 -23.32
CA GLU A 205 -5.72 10.71 -23.75
C GLU A 205 -6.15 11.56 -22.56
N THR A 206 -5.88 12.87 -22.64
CA THR A 206 -6.32 13.80 -21.60
C THR A 206 -7.84 13.84 -21.57
N PRO A 207 -8.48 13.48 -20.46
CA PRO A 207 -9.94 13.45 -20.36
C PRO A 207 -10.53 14.84 -20.59
N PRO A 208 -11.67 14.97 -21.29
CA PRO A 208 -12.38 16.22 -21.40
C PRO A 208 -12.86 16.71 -20.03
N ILE A 209 -12.90 18.02 -19.84
CA ILE A 209 -13.27 18.61 -18.54
C ILE A 209 -14.66 18.17 -18.06
N GLU A 210 -15.52 17.82 -18.99
CA GLU A 210 -16.88 17.32 -18.75
C GLU A 210 -16.87 15.96 -18.02
N SER A 211 -15.84 15.15 -18.18
CA SER A 211 -15.65 13.89 -17.45
C SER A 211 -15.17 14.11 -16.01
N PHE A 212 -14.42 15.18 -15.74
CA PHE A 212 -13.91 15.45 -14.39
C PHE A 212 -15.01 15.88 -13.41
N ILE A 213 -16.03 16.64 -13.85
CA ILE A 213 -17.05 17.19 -12.95
C ILE A 213 -17.86 16.09 -12.25
N PRO A 214 -18.47 15.11 -12.96
CA PRO A 214 -19.18 14.00 -12.29
C PRO A 214 -18.24 13.13 -11.46
N MET A 215 -17.03 12.85 -11.95
CA MET A 215 -16.07 12.03 -11.25
C MET A 215 -15.47 12.73 -10.01
N ALA A 216 -15.39 14.05 -9.98
CA ALA A 216 -14.90 14.77 -8.82
C ALA A 216 -15.76 14.53 -7.56
N MET A 217 -17.10 14.52 -7.68
CA MET A 217 -17.99 14.19 -6.56
C MET A 217 -17.76 12.76 -6.07
N PHE A 218 -17.66 11.79 -6.99
CA PHE A 218 -17.36 10.41 -6.65
C PHE A 218 -16.01 10.29 -5.94
N LEU A 219 -14.96 10.96 -6.45
CA LEU A 219 -13.63 10.97 -5.85
C LEU A 219 -13.61 11.63 -4.46
N ILE A 220 -14.40 12.68 -4.24
CA ILE A 220 -14.54 13.31 -2.91
C ILE A 220 -15.14 12.31 -1.92
N VAL A 221 -16.26 11.66 -2.29
CA VAL A 221 -16.91 10.66 -1.44
C VAL A 221 -15.97 9.49 -1.17
N LEU A 222 -15.33 8.97 -2.22
CA LEU A 222 -14.37 7.87 -2.13
C LEU A 222 -13.17 8.24 -1.24
N SER A 223 -12.64 9.47 -1.38
CA SER A 223 -11.53 9.93 -0.54
C SER A 223 -11.92 10.05 0.93
N LEU A 224 -13.10 10.62 1.22
CA LEU A 224 -13.56 10.84 2.60
C LEU A 224 -13.93 9.54 3.33
N PHE A 225 -14.57 8.59 2.65
CA PHE A 225 -15.15 7.41 3.27
C PHE A 225 -14.34 6.13 3.05
N TYR A 226 -13.39 6.15 2.13
CA TYR A 226 -12.59 4.97 1.82
C TYR A 226 -11.09 5.23 1.95
N PHE A 227 -10.48 6.10 1.13
CA PHE A 227 -9.03 6.27 1.10
C PHE A 227 -8.45 6.88 2.37
N ILE A 228 -9.04 7.94 2.88
CA ILE A 228 -8.53 8.61 4.09
C ILE A 228 -8.70 7.70 5.31
N PRO A 229 -9.88 7.11 5.60
CA PRO A 229 -10.03 6.23 6.76
C PRO A 229 -9.15 4.99 6.72
N THR A 230 -9.11 4.27 5.58
CA THR A 230 -8.26 3.08 5.45
C THR A 230 -6.78 3.44 5.46
N GLY A 231 -6.40 4.53 4.78
CA GLY A 231 -5.04 5.05 4.76
C GLY A 231 -4.55 5.47 6.14
N ILE A 232 -5.40 6.06 6.98
CA ILE A 232 -5.07 6.37 8.37
C ILE A 232 -4.65 5.11 9.12
N VAL A 233 -5.41 4.02 9.02
CA VAL A 233 -5.09 2.76 9.69
C VAL A 233 -3.80 2.15 9.14
N ILE A 234 -3.68 2.08 7.81
CA ILE A 234 -2.52 1.51 7.11
C ILE A 234 -1.22 2.24 7.48
N LEU A 235 -1.25 3.57 7.48
CA LEU A 235 -0.07 4.38 7.73
C LEU A 235 0.25 4.57 9.22
N TRP A 236 -0.73 4.38 10.10
CA TRP A 236 -0.53 4.44 11.54
C TRP A 236 -0.06 3.12 12.16
N ALA A 237 -0.52 1.99 11.63
CA ALA A 237 -0.25 0.67 12.18
C ALA A 237 1.25 0.33 12.34
N PRO A 238 2.17 0.72 11.42
CA PRO A 238 3.61 0.42 11.57
C PRO A 238 4.22 0.96 12.87
N SER A 239 3.76 2.11 13.34
CA SER A 239 4.22 2.68 14.62
C SER A 239 3.77 1.87 15.85
N LYS A 240 2.82 0.93 15.69
CA LYS A 240 2.25 0.13 16.77
C LYS A 240 2.56 -1.37 16.67
N LEU A 241 2.65 -1.87 15.45
CA LEU A 241 2.83 -3.30 15.17
C LEU A 241 4.23 -3.64 14.65
N GLY A 242 5.01 -2.63 14.24
CA GLY A 242 6.23 -2.80 13.46
C GLY A 242 5.95 -2.98 11.96
N ALA A 243 6.88 -2.47 11.16
CA ALA A 243 6.76 -2.43 9.71
C ALA A 243 6.64 -3.83 9.10
N GLY A 244 7.44 -4.75 9.61
CA GLY A 244 7.46 -6.10 9.08
C GLY A 244 6.20 -6.91 9.31
N LEU A 245 5.50 -6.79 10.45
CA LEU A 245 4.21 -7.44 10.64
C LEU A 245 3.15 -6.81 9.73
N CYS A 246 3.16 -5.47 9.63
CA CYS A 246 2.23 -4.75 8.78
C CYS A 246 2.37 -5.16 7.31
N SER A 247 3.58 -5.31 6.80
CA SER A 247 3.83 -5.70 5.39
C SER A 247 3.31 -7.10 5.05
N ILE A 248 3.31 -8.05 6.01
CA ILE A 248 2.68 -9.36 5.80
C ILE A 248 1.15 -9.22 5.80
N LEU A 249 0.59 -8.42 6.72
CA LEU A 249 -0.85 -8.23 6.80
C LEU A 249 -1.42 -7.49 5.57
N PHE A 250 -0.62 -6.70 4.88
CA PHE A 250 -1.05 -6.08 3.61
C PHE A 250 -1.36 -7.09 2.52
N LEU A 251 -0.79 -8.28 2.54
CA LEU A 251 -1.13 -9.34 1.58
C LEU A 251 -2.60 -9.81 1.67
N THR A 252 -3.35 -9.43 2.70
CA THR A 252 -4.80 -9.65 2.75
C THR A 252 -5.55 -8.89 1.65
N GLU A 253 -4.98 -7.81 1.12
CA GLU A 253 -5.47 -7.10 -0.07
C GLU A 253 -5.61 -8.06 -1.26
N ILE A 254 -4.61 -8.90 -1.51
CA ILE A 254 -4.62 -9.87 -2.60
C ILE A 254 -5.75 -10.88 -2.43
N VAL A 255 -5.91 -11.38 -1.20
CA VAL A 255 -6.98 -12.35 -0.90
C VAL A 255 -8.35 -11.78 -1.21
N VAL A 256 -8.60 -10.56 -0.74
CA VAL A 256 -9.89 -9.88 -0.99
C VAL A 256 -10.03 -9.50 -2.46
N GLY A 257 -8.96 -9.08 -3.12
CA GLY A 257 -8.94 -8.77 -4.55
C GLY A 257 -9.38 -9.97 -5.38
N VAL A 258 -8.72 -11.11 -5.18
CA VAL A 258 -9.01 -12.36 -5.91
C VAL A 258 -10.42 -12.88 -5.64
N VAL A 259 -10.85 -12.86 -4.38
CA VAL A 259 -12.23 -13.31 -4.02
C VAL A 259 -13.28 -12.35 -4.59
N SER A 260 -13.05 -11.03 -4.50
CA SER A 260 -14.02 -10.06 -5.01
C SER A 260 -14.10 -10.07 -6.53
N SER A 261 -12.98 -10.23 -7.23
CA SER A 261 -13.00 -10.33 -8.69
C SER A 261 -13.74 -11.58 -9.16
N SER A 262 -13.52 -12.73 -8.51
CA SER A 262 -14.21 -13.96 -8.86
C SER A 262 -15.74 -13.95 -8.59
N ILE A 263 -16.19 -13.15 -7.61
CA ILE A 263 -17.62 -13.01 -7.29
C ILE A 263 -18.32 -12.00 -8.21
N LEU A 264 -17.62 -10.91 -8.57
CA LEU A 264 -18.18 -9.75 -9.25
C LEU A 264 -17.85 -9.71 -10.76
N THR A 265 -17.00 -10.60 -11.22
CA THR A 265 -16.65 -10.80 -12.63
C THR A 265 -16.70 -12.29 -12.96
N ASP A 266 -16.51 -12.66 -14.22
CA ASP A 266 -16.42 -14.05 -14.66
C ASP A 266 -15.01 -14.64 -14.51
N GLU A 267 -14.17 -14.08 -13.63
CA GLU A 267 -12.82 -14.60 -13.39
C GLU A 267 -12.89 -15.97 -12.70
N PRO A 268 -12.10 -16.95 -13.19
CA PRO A 268 -12.15 -18.29 -12.63
C PRO A 268 -11.57 -18.33 -11.21
N PHE A 269 -12.29 -18.98 -10.29
CA PHE A 269 -11.84 -19.25 -8.92
C PHE A 269 -11.54 -20.75 -8.76
N GLY A 270 -10.29 -21.11 -8.84
CA GLY A 270 -9.85 -22.49 -8.81
C GLY A 270 -9.05 -22.86 -7.55
N TRP A 271 -8.37 -23.99 -7.62
CA TRP A 271 -7.55 -24.49 -6.50
C TRP A 271 -6.38 -23.57 -6.13
N ARG A 272 -5.85 -22.80 -7.11
CA ARG A 272 -4.71 -21.89 -6.89
C ARG A 272 -5.11 -20.73 -6.00
N GLU A 273 -6.26 -20.14 -6.29
CA GLU A 273 -6.84 -19.04 -5.54
C GLU A 273 -7.19 -19.49 -4.12
N ILE A 274 -7.75 -20.68 -3.96
CA ILE A 274 -8.09 -21.26 -2.64
C ILE A 274 -6.81 -21.54 -1.83
N VAL A 275 -5.86 -22.28 -2.38
CA VAL A 275 -4.65 -22.67 -1.66
C VAL A 275 -3.77 -21.46 -1.39
N GLY A 276 -3.53 -20.61 -2.39
CA GLY A 276 -2.68 -19.42 -2.24
C GLY A 276 -3.26 -18.42 -1.25
N SER A 277 -4.56 -18.13 -1.32
CA SER A 277 -5.23 -17.27 -0.34
C SER A 277 -5.18 -17.85 1.08
N SER A 278 -5.37 -19.16 1.21
CA SER A 278 -5.25 -19.84 2.51
C SER A 278 -3.84 -19.73 3.08
N MET A 279 -2.81 -19.85 2.25
CA MET A 279 -1.41 -19.68 2.67
C MET A 279 -1.14 -18.22 3.11
N ILE A 280 -1.65 -17.23 2.39
CA ILE A 280 -1.52 -15.80 2.77
C ILE A 280 -2.17 -15.56 4.14
N ILE A 281 -3.41 -16.04 4.33
CA ILE A 281 -4.14 -15.88 5.59
C ILE A 281 -3.39 -16.56 6.74
N LEU A 282 -2.93 -17.78 6.55
CA LEU A 282 -2.14 -18.51 7.56
C LEU A 282 -0.83 -17.80 7.89
N GLY A 283 -0.13 -17.30 6.88
CA GLY A 283 1.08 -16.47 7.05
C GLY A 283 0.81 -15.23 7.91
N GLY A 284 -0.28 -14.52 7.63
CA GLY A 284 -0.73 -13.36 8.42
C GLY A 284 -1.09 -13.73 9.86
N ILE A 285 -1.87 -14.80 10.06
CA ILE A 285 -2.24 -15.28 11.40
C ILE A 285 -0.99 -15.67 12.20
N LEU A 286 -0.08 -16.44 11.61
CA LEU A 286 1.16 -16.83 12.27
C LEU A 286 2.04 -15.62 12.60
N ALA A 287 2.12 -14.65 11.70
CA ALA A 287 2.85 -13.41 11.95
C ALA A 287 2.29 -12.67 13.16
N VAL A 288 0.98 -12.64 13.35
CA VAL A 288 0.33 -12.02 14.52
C VAL A 288 0.50 -12.86 15.77
N VAL A 289 0.28 -14.18 15.68
CA VAL A 289 0.26 -15.07 16.87
C VAL A 289 1.67 -15.36 17.38
N LEU A 290 2.63 -15.57 16.46
CA LEU A 290 4.00 -15.96 16.80
C LEU A 290 4.96 -14.77 16.88
N ALA A 291 4.52 -13.50 16.66
CA ALA A 291 5.41 -12.36 16.81
C ALA A 291 6.09 -12.39 18.20
N PRO A 292 7.39 -12.08 18.30
CA PRO A 292 8.07 -12.00 19.60
C PRO A 292 7.32 -11.04 20.53
N LYS A 293 7.29 -11.33 21.82
CA LYS A 293 6.89 -10.32 22.83
C LYS A 293 7.92 -9.19 22.72
N GLU A 294 7.49 -7.97 22.43
CA GLU A 294 8.37 -6.83 22.64
C GLU A 294 8.77 -6.86 24.12
N GLU A 295 10.06 -7.03 24.38
CA GLU A 295 10.62 -6.68 25.69
C GLU A 295 10.29 -5.19 25.88
N GLU A 296 9.53 -4.87 26.91
CA GLU A 296 9.33 -3.49 27.36
C GLU A 296 10.74 -2.85 27.35
N LYS A 297 10.95 -1.90 26.45
CA LYS A 297 12.08 -1.00 26.60
C LYS A 297 11.84 -0.28 27.91
N VAL A 298 12.48 -0.81 28.95
CA VAL A 298 12.65 -0.12 30.22
C VAL A 298 13.27 1.22 29.85
N THR A 299 12.45 2.26 29.93
CA THR A 299 12.90 3.64 29.85
C THR A 299 13.76 3.86 31.07
N ALA A 300 15.09 3.77 30.90
CA ALA A 300 16.07 4.32 31.80
C ALA A 300 16.41 5.75 31.35
#